data_6f2d1399afc69a1c14ee5655e4d42059
#
_entry.id   6f2d1399afc69a1c14ee5655e4d42059
#
_cell.length_a   1.000
_cell.length_b   1.000
_cell.length_c   1.000
_cell.angle_alpha   90.00
_cell.angle_beta   90.00
_cell.angle_gamma   90.00
#
_symmetry.space_group_name_H-M   'P 1'
#
loop_
_entity.id
_entity.type
_entity.pdbx_description
1 polymer ?
#
loop_
_entity_poly.entity_id
_entity_poly.type
_entity_poly.pdbx_seq_one_letter_code
_entity_poly.pdbx_strand_id
1 'polypeptide(L)'
;MEGWGPVEGWGPVEGWCSVEDLVRWAFAHAPVVMANEAHSGLARCVRTREVGVRMIQAAHEAGVRRLAMEALPHQRGEPQGPILAMPPGREGYLTQPDMQRLIGAALDLGWTLWAYEAVIEITPDTDQEHLRSMEFTNWREREQAVNLCRLLEAAPGEPMLVWCGNSHATKWKDEEWVPMGWHFREMSGVDQFVIDQDVTVNFGEEPRPWVEELLASLSDILAAHGGTAGILRDQAPPPLNGRVGNDALIVSSDNEMTA
;
A
#
# COMPACT_ATOMS: atom_id res chain seq x y z
N MET A 1 -13.83 -18.80 -8.78
CA MET A 1 -13.00 -18.52 -7.57
C MET A 1 -13.55 -19.35 -6.41
N GLU A 2 -13.12 -20.61 -6.33
CA GLU A 2 -13.39 -21.46 -5.18
C GLU A 2 -12.08 -21.56 -4.40
N GLY A 3 -12.03 -21.08 -3.17
CA GLY A 3 -10.88 -21.33 -2.31
C GLY A 3 -10.54 -20.30 -1.24
N TRP A 4 -10.97 -19.06 -1.36
CA TRP A 4 -10.81 -18.09 -0.28
C TRP A 4 -12.12 -17.95 0.49
N GLY A 5 -12.13 -18.34 1.76
CA GLY A 5 -13.23 -18.11 2.67
C GLY A 5 -12.78 -17.18 3.80
N PRO A 6 -13.67 -16.31 4.32
CA PRO A 6 -13.33 -15.45 5.44
C PRO A 6 -12.80 -16.29 6.61
N VAL A 7 -11.70 -15.82 7.22
CA VAL A 7 -11.17 -16.44 8.44
C VAL A 7 -12.17 -16.17 9.56
N GLU A 8 -12.85 -17.21 10.04
CA GLU A 8 -13.81 -17.08 11.14
C GLU A 8 -13.06 -16.69 12.43
N GLY A 9 -13.62 -15.75 13.18
CA GLY A 9 -13.15 -15.41 14.53
C GLY A 9 -12.71 -13.97 14.75
N TRP A 10 -12.65 -13.13 13.72
CA TRP A 10 -12.37 -11.71 13.87
C TRP A 10 -13.68 -10.93 14.04
N GLY A 11 -13.85 -10.28 15.20
CA GLY A 11 -14.99 -9.43 15.48
C GLY A 11 -15.03 -8.16 14.61
N PRO A 12 -16.19 -7.50 14.54
CA PRO A 12 -16.29 -6.23 13.81
C PRO A 12 -15.34 -5.18 14.39
N VAL A 13 -14.70 -4.41 13.50
CA VAL A 13 -13.97 -3.21 13.91
C VAL A 13 -14.98 -2.09 14.11
N GLU A 14 -15.10 -1.60 15.34
CA GLU A 14 -15.95 -0.47 15.69
C GLU A 14 -15.07 0.71 16.15
N GLY A 15 -15.15 1.83 15.42
CA GLY A 15 -14.37 3.02 15.73
C GLY A 15 -12.87 2.85 15.49
N TRP A 16 -12.04 3.51 16.31
CA TRP A 16 -10.60 3.45 16.23
C TRP A 16 -10.06 2.14 16.79
N CYS A 17 -9.12 1.52 16.07
CA CYS A 17 -8.55 0.23 16.41
C CYS A 17 -7.04 0.19 16.19
N SER A 18 -6.39 -0.90 16.60
CA SER A 18 -5.00 -1.13 16.27
C SER A 18 -4.81 -1.39 14.77
N VAL A 19 -3.58 -1.15 14.26
CA VAL A 19 -3.21 -1.50 12.88
C VAL A 19 -3.43 -2.99 12.64
N GLU A 20 -3.09 -3.81 13.62
CA GLU A 20 -3.17 -5.27 13.56
C GLU A 20 -4.61 -5.75 13.41
N ASP A 21 -5.54 -5.17 14.18
CA ASP A 21 -6.95 -5.53 14.10
C ASP A 21 -7.56 -5.10 12.77
N LEU A 22 -7.19 -3.90 12.29
CA LEU A 22 -7.63 -3.42 10.98
C LEU A 22 -7.19 -4.35 9.85
N VAL A 23 -5.92 -4.78 9.86
CA VAL A 23 -5.37 -5.66 8.82
C VAL A 23 -6.00 -7.05 8.85
N ARG A 24 -6.19 -7.63 10.04
CA ARG A 24 -6.88 -8.91 10.19
C ARG A 24 -8.32 -8.81 9.67
N TRP A 25 -9.02 -7.75 10.05
CA TRP A 25 -10.37 -7.48 9.56
C TRP A 25 -10.40 -7.33 8.04
N ALA A 26 -9.46 -6.60 7.46
CA ALA A 26 -9.34 -6.42 6.01
C ALA A 26 -9.20 -7.77 5.27
N PHE A 27 -8.32 -8.65 5.74
CA PHE A 27 -8.13 -9.98 5.14
C PHE A 27 -9.28 -10.96 5.44
N ALA A 28 -10.11 -10.70 6.44
CA ALA A 28 -11.36 -11.44 6.60
C ALA A 28 -12.42 -11.07 5.56
N HIS A 29 -12.27 -9.91 4.88
CA HIS A 29 -13.29 -9.39 3.95
C HIS A 29 -12.80 -9.30 2.50
N ALA A 30 -11.48 -9.30 2.25
CA ALA A 30 -10.92 -9.21 0.91
C ALA A 30 -9.67 -10.08 0.74
N PRO A 31 -9.53 -10.79 -0.39
CA PRO A 31 -8.33 -11.60 -0.68
C PRO A 31 -7.11 -10.75 -1.02
N VAL A 32 -7.31 -9.49 -1.39
CA VAL A 32 -6.25 -8.54 -1.72
C VAL A 32 -6.42 -7.30 -0.85
N VAL A 33 -5.39 -6.98 -0.07
CA VAL A 33 -5.30 -5.74 0.69
C VAL A 33 -4.19 -4.90 0.08
N MET A 34 -4.49 -3.65 -0.28
CA MET A 34 -3.53 -2.68 -0.79
C MET A 34 -3.27 -1.62 0.27
N ALA A 35 -2.01 -1.36 0.56
CA ALA A 35 -1.58 -0.32 1.47
C ALA A 35 -0.53 0.57 0.80
N ASN A 36 -0.64 1.87 1.01
CA ASN A 36 0.30 2.83 0.47
C ASN A 36 1.37 3.22 1.50
N GLU A 37 2.46 3.79 1.01
CA GLU A 37 3.42 4.55 1.80
C GLU A 37 3.53 5.97 1.28
N ALA A 38 3.92 6.89 2.14
CA ALA A 38 4.16 8.27 1.74
C ALA A 38 5.62 8.47 1.35
N HIS A 39 5.86 8.87 0.09
CA HIS A 39 7.19 9.23 -0.40
C HIS A 39 7.13 10.32 -1.49
N SER A 40 8.25 11.05 -1.64
CA SER A 40 8.47 12.01 -2.73
C SER A 40 9.94 11.87 -3.17
N GLY A 41 10.16 11.18 -4.29
CA GLY A 41 11.51 10.77 -4.68
C GLY A 41 12.12 9.84 -3.63
N LEU A 42 13.27 10.23 -3.04
CA LEU A 42 13.91 9.49 -1.95
C LEU A 42 13.43 9.90 -0.56
N ALA A 43 12.79 11.05 -0.41
CA ALA A 43 12.18 11.46 0.84
C ALA A 43 10.93 10.60 1.11
N ARG A 44 10.75 10.16 2.36
CA ARG A 44 9.67 9.27 2.77
C ARG A 44 9.25 9.50 4.21
N CYS A 45 8.03 9.13 4.53
CA CYS A 45 7.59 9.03 5.90
C CYS A 45 7.99 7.63 6.45
N VAL A 46 8.99 7.59 7.33
CA VAL A 46 9.50 6.34 7.91
C VAL A 46 8.41 5.60 8.67
N ARG A 47 7.51 6.34 9.32
CA ARG A 47 6.40 5.76 10.07
C ARG A 47 5.50 4.88 9.21
N THR A 48 5.20 5.26 7.95
CA THR A 48 4.35 4.43 7.09
C THR A 48 4.98 3.06 6.83
N ARG A 49 6.31 2.97 6.71
CA ARG A 49 7.03 1.68 6.56
C ARG A 49 7.12 0.88 7.85
N GLU A 50 7.25 1.54 9.00
CA GLU A 50 7.17 0.87 10.31
C GLU A 50 5.78 0.26 10.54
N VAL A 51 4.74 0.98 10.15
CA VAL A 51 3.37 0.45 10.13
C VAL A 51 3.25 -0.73 9.16
N GLY A 52 3.91 -0.66 8.01
CA GLY A 52 3.97 -1.78 7.05
C GLY A 52 4.54 -3.06 7.65
N VAL A 53 5.57 -2.97 8.50
CA VAL A 53 6.08 -4.13 9.25
C VAL A 53 5.02 -4.75 10.15
N ARG A 54 4.24 -3.93 10.87
CA ARG A 54 3.12 -4.39 11.70
C ARG A 54 2.01 -5.03 10.85
N MET A 55 1.72 -4.44 9.67
CA MET A 55 0.75 -5.01 8.72
C MET A 55 1.18 -6.39 8.23
N ILE A 56 2.46 -6.58 7.89
CA ILE A 56 3.01 -7.88 7.46
C ILE A 56 2.84 -8.92 8.57
N GLN A 57 3.13 -8.59 9.83
CA GLN A 57 2.96 -9.49 10.96
C GLN A 57 1.49 -9.89 11.16
N ALA A 58 0.57 -8.94 11.16
CA ALA A 58 -0.86 -9.20 11.29
C ALA A 58 -1.43 -10.00 10.09
N ALA A 59 -1.01 -9.68 8.87
CA ALA A 59 -1.39 -10.42 7.67
C ALA A 59 -0.84 -11.85 7.68
N HIS A 60 0.37 -12.07 8.25
CA HIS A 60 0.92 -13.40 8.45
C HIS A 60 0.01 -14.28 9.33
N GLU A 61 -0.50 -13.71 10.42
CA GLU A 61 -1.47 -14.38 11.31
C GLU A 61 -2.78 -14.72 10.58
N ALA A 62 -3.19 -13.86 9.64
CA ALA A 62 -4.34 -14.10 8.75
C ALA A 62 -4.06 -15.06 7.59
N GLY A 63 -2.89 -15.71 7.55
CA GLY A 63 -2.55 -16.71 6.53
C GLY A 63 -1.90 -16.17 5.26
N VAL A 64 -1.66 -14.87 5.16
CA VAL A 64 -1.02 -14.24 4.00
C VAL A 64 0.45 -14.61 3.92
N ARG A 65 0.95 -14.91 2.71
CA ARG A 65 2.35 -15.29 2.46
C ARG A 65 2.93 -14.61 1.22
N ARG A 66 2.22 -13.65 0.64
CA ARG A 66 2.59 -12.98 -0.60
C ARG A 66 2.60 -11.46 -0.40
N LEU A 67 3.73 -10.83 -0.74
CA LEU A 67 3.90 -9.38 -0.75
C LEU A 67 4.21 -8.93 -2.16
N ALA A 68 3.30 -8.20 -2.79
CA ALA A 68 3.55 -7.55 -4.06
C ALA A 68 4.01 -6.10 -3.82
N MET A 69 5.12 -5.69 -4.43
CA MET A 69 5.71 -4.37 -4.22
C MET A 69 6.08 -3.70 -5.54
N GLU A 70 5.76 -2.43 -5.64
CA GLU A 70 6.13 -1.55 -6.74
C GLU A 70 7.66 -1.42 -6.90
N ALA A 71 8.37 -1.29 -5.78
CA ALA A 71 9.82 -1.05 -5.77
C ALA A 71 10.68 -2.23 -6.22
N LEU A 72 10.14 -3.43 -6.34
CA LEU A 72 10.93 -4.61 -6.67
C LEU A 72 11.34 -4.64 -8.14
N PRO A 73 12.57 -5.13 -8.45
CA PRO A 73 13.02 -5.20 -9.82
C PRO A 73 12.21 -6.20 -10.64
N HIS A 74 11.79 -5.77 -11.82
CA HIS A 74 11.15 -6.60 -12.83
C HIS A 74 11.82 -6.35 -14.18
N GLN A 75 12.03 -7.41 -14.96
CA GLN A 75 12.66 -7.31 -16.28
C GLN A 75 11.66 -7.69 -17.37
N ARG A 76 11.73 -6.98 -18.50
CA ARG A 76 10.85 -7.23 -19.65
C ARG A 76 11.12 -8.61 -20.24
N GLY A 77 10.05 -9.35 -20.52
CA GLY A 77 10.13 -10.68 -21.15
C GLY A 77 10.48 -11.81 -20.19
N GLU A 78 10.77 -11.52 -18.94
CA GLU A 78 10.92 -12.54 -17.91
C GLU A 78 9.56 -12.81 -17.24
N PRO A 79 9.21 -14.08 -16.97
CA PRO A 79 8.02 -14.38 -16.19
C PRO A 79 8.19 -13.80 -14.79
N GLN A 80 7.13 -13.17 -14.28
CA GLN A 80 7.11 -12.78 -12.87
C GLN A 80 7.21 -14.05 -12.02
N GLY A 81 8.30 -14.14 -11.26
CA GLY A 81 8.54 -15.24 -10.33
C GLY A 81 8.71 -14.73 -8.90
N PRO A 82 8.54 -15.61 -7.91
CA PRO A 82 8.71 -15.20 -6.52
C PRO A 82 10.17 -14.86 -6.22
N ILE A 83 10.38 -13.74 -5.52
CA ILE A 83 11.66 -13.34 -4.97
C ILE A 83 11.71 -13.86 -3.54
N LEU A 84 12.69 -14.72 -3.25
CA LEU A 84 12.82 -15.45 -1.98
C LEU A 84 13.95 -14.94 -1.09
N ALA A 85 14.66 -13.92 -1.54
CA ALA A 85 15.76 -13.31 -0.81
C ALA A 85 15.73 -11.79 -1.00
N MET A 86 16.42 -11.07 -0.11
CA MET A 86 16.56 -9.63 -0.23
C MET A 86 17.11 -9.27 -1.63
N PRO A 87 16.37 -8.46 -2.42
CA PRO A 87 16.87 -8.06 -3.74
C PRO A 87 18.15 -7.28 -3.58
N PRO A 88 19.12 -7.44 -4.52
CA PRO A 88 20.36 -6.67 -4.49
C PRO A 88 20.00 -5.18 -4.54
N GLY A 89 20.42 -4.44 -3.51
CA GLY A 89 20.22 -3.00 -3.44
C GLY A 89 21.00 -2.31 -4.56
N ARG A 90 20.30 -1.63 -5.46
CA ARG A 90 20.91 -0.51 -6.18
C ARG A 90 20.83 0.70 -5.25
N GLU A 91 21.75 1.63 -5.35
CA GLU A 91 21.66 2.90 -4.63
C GLU A 91 20.25 3.49 -4.80
N GLY A 92 19.63 3.88 -3.69
CA GLY A 92 18.30 4.50 -3.69
C GLY A 92 17.27 3.79 -2.81
N TYR A 93 16.08 3.70 -3.29
CA TYR A 93 14.86 3.32 -2.56
C TYR A 93 14.96 1.98 -1.79
N LEU A 94 15.41 0.91 -2.45
CA LEU A 94 15.53 -0.42 -1.83
C LEU A 94 16.66 -0.52 -0.80
N THR A 95 17.62 0.42 -0.77
CA THR A 95 18.73 0.41 0.20
C THR A 95 18.42 1.19 1.47
N GLN A 96 17.28 1.88 1.53
CA GLN A 96 16.87 2.62 2.71
C GLN A 96 16.62 1.65 3.88
N PRO A 97 17.13 1.94 5.10
CA PRO A 97 17.08 0.99 6.22
C PRO A 97 15.66 0.58 6.63
N ASP A 98 14.71 1.49 6.51
CA ASP A 98 13.30 1.26 6.80
C ASP A 98 12.63 0.37 5.75
N MET A 99 12.97 0.52 4.46
CA MET A 99 12.54 -0.40 3.40
C MET A 99 13.15 -1.78 3.55
N GLN A 100 14.44 -1.86 3.91
CA GLN A 100 15.10 -3.12 4.21
C GLN A 100 14.44 -3.86 5.39
N ARG A 101 13.99 -3.13 6.43
CA ARG A 101 13.24 -3.73 7.55
C ARG A 101 11.87 -4.25 7.11
N LEU A 102 11.16 -3.51 6.25
CA LEU A 102 9.85 -3.91 5.73
C LEU A 102 9.97 -5.20 4.90
N ILE A 103 10.90 -5.23 3.95
CA ILE A 103 11.16 -6.42 3.11
C ILE A 103 11.66 -7.58 3.98
N GLY A 104 12.60 -7.31 4.89
CA GLY A 104 13.16 -8.31 5.82
C GLY A 104 12.07 -8.98 6.67
N ALA A 105 11.11 -8.20 7.18
CA ALA A 105 10.00 -8.73 7.97
C ALA A 105 9.17 -9.76 7.19
N ALA A 106 8.92 -9.55 5.92
CA ALA A 106 8.21 -10.52 5.08
C ALA A 106 9.06 -11.78 4.84
N LEU A 107 10.34 -11.60 4.49
CA LEU A 107 11.25 -12.72 4.20
C LEU A 107 11.51 -13.58 5.45
N ASP A 108 11.69 -12.99 6.63
CA ASP A 108 11.91 -13.68 7.91
C ASP A 108 10.70 -14.54 8.31
N LEU A 109 9.51 -14.15 7.87
CA LEU A 109 8.27 -14.90 8.03
C LEU A 109 8.03 -15.94 6.91
N GLY A 110 8.98 -16.09 5.98
CA GLY A 110 8.90 -17.02 4.87
C GLY A 110 7.94 -16.61 3.73
N TRP A 111 7.67 -15.31 3.59
CA TRP A 111 6.84 -14.83 2.50
C TRP A 111 7.60 -14.82 1.17
N THR A 112 6.84 -14.86 0.09
CA THR A 112 7.34 -14.60 -1.26
C THR A 112 7.09 -13.15 -1.64
N LEU A 113 8.09 -12.50 -2.26
CA LEU A 113 7.96 -11.15 -2.78
C LEU A 113 7.70 -11.19 -4.29
N TRP A 114 6.94 -10.23 -4.78
CA TRP A 114 6.51 -10.18 -6.18
C TRP A 114 6.62 -8.76 -6.72
N ALA A 115 7.31 -8.58 -7.83
CA ALA A 115 7.37 -7.31 -8.54
C ALA A 115 6.12 -7.12 -9.39
N TYR A 116 5.55 -5.91 -9.39
CA TYR A 116 4.44 -5.59 -10.27
C TYR A 116 4.60 -4.27 -11.05
N GLU A 117 5.70 -3.56 -10.85
CA GLU A 117 5.97 -2.31 -11.56
C GLU A 117 5.90 -2.49 -13.09
N ALA A 118 5.50 -1.45 -13.80
CA ALA A 118 5.60 -1.39 -15.25
C ALA A 118 7.07 -1.45 -15.68
N VAL A 119 7.37 -2.21 -16.72
CA VAL A 119 8.74 -2.27 -17.23
C VAL A 119 8.99 -1.09 -18.15
N ILE A 120 9.75 -0.13 -17.64
CA ILE A 120 10.11 1.10 -18.34
C ILE A 120 11.53 0.98 -18.86
N GLU A 121 11.69 0.95 -20.19
CA GLU A 121 13.00 0.98 -20.81
C GLU A 121 13.43 2.43 -21.01
N ILE A 122 14.38 2.87 -20.18
CA ILE A 122 14.97 4.20 -20.33
C ILE A 122 16.25 4.07 -21.18
N THR A 123 16.25 4.73 -22.32
CA THR A 123 17.40 4.86 -23.22
C THR A 123 17.86 6.31 -23.28
N PRO A 124 19.04 6.62 -23.85
CA PRO A 124 19.47 8.00 -24.06
C PRO A 124 18.49 8.85 -24.90
N ASP A 125 17.71 8.18 -25.75
CA ASP A 125 16.73 8.83 -26.65
C ASP A 125 15.32 8.90 -26.04
N THR A 126 15.15 8.44 -24.78
CA THR A 126 13.84 8.47 -24.11
C THR A 126 13.43 9.90 -23.82
N ASP A 127 12.25 10.28 -24.30
CA ASP A 127 11.67 11.60 -24.07
C ASP A 127 11.30 11.78 -22.58
N GLN A 128 12.06 12.64 -21.91
CA GLN A 128 11.88 12.93 -20.48
C GLN A 128 10.56 13.70 -20.21
N GLU A 129 10.07 14.47 -21.16
CA GLU A 129 8.79 15.17 -21.04
C GLU A 129 7.63 14.16 -21.11
N HIS A 130 7.70 13.20 -22.02
CA HIS A 130 6.73 12.10 -22.08
C HIS A 130 6.68 11.31 -20.77
N LEU A 131 7.82 10.98 -20.15
CA LEU A 131 7.85 10.27 -18.86
C LEU A 131 7.18 11.03 -17.70
N ARG A 132 6.95 12.35 -17.86
CA ARG A 132 6.26 13.20 -16.89
C ARG A 132 4.81 13.47 -17.27
N SER A 133 4.37 12.98 -18.42
CA SER A 133 3.01 13.21 -18.91
C SER A 133 1.97 12.39 -18.14
N MET A 134 0.75 12.87 -18.07
CA MET A 134 -0.38 12.12 -17.53
C MET A 134 -0.70 10.88 -18.37
N GLU A 135 -0.47 10.93 -19.68
CA GLU A 135 -0.60 9.77 -20.56
C GLU A 135 0.32 8.62 -20.14
N PHE A 136 1.61 8.92 -19.87
CA PHE A 136 2.57 7.95 -19.41
C PHE A 136 2.20 7.44 -17.99
N THR A 137 1.78 8.33 -17.10
CA THR A 137 1.32 7.95 -15.76
C THR A 137 0.15 6.96 -15.84
N ASN A 138 -0.89 7.25 -16.62
CA ASN A 138 -2.03 6.36 -16.78
C ASN A 138 -1.66 5.03 -17.46
N TRP A 139 -0.73 5.04 -18.40
CA TRP A 139 -0.18 3.82 -18.98
C TRP A 139 0.51 2.97 -17.91
N ARG A 140 1.37 3.57 -17.06
CA ARG A 140 2.09 2.90 -15.97
C ARG A 140 1.13 2.30 -14.95
N GLU A 141 0.13 3.07 -14.51
CA GLU A 141 -0.92 2.60 -13.59
C GLU A 141 -1.64 1.36 -14.13
N ARG A 142 -1.98 1.39 -15.41
CA ARG A 142 -2.64 0.28 -16.07
C ARG A 142 -1.75 -0.96 -16.18
N GLU A 143 -0.48 -0.82 -16.53
CA GLU A 143 0.48 -1.94 -16.61
C GLU A 143 0.73 -2.56 -15.22
N GLN A 144 0.84 -1.75 -14.17
CA GLN A 144 0.91 -2.23 -12.79
C GLN A 144 -0.31 -3.09 -12.44
N ALA A 145 -1.51 -2.63 -12.77
CA ALA A 145 -2.74 -3.40 -12.54
C ALA A 145 -2.77 -4.72 -13.33
N VAL A 146 -2.33 -4.71 -14.60
CA VAL A 146 -2.20 -5.94 -15.42
C VAL A 146 -1.25 -6.93 -14.74
N ASN A 147 -0.12 -6.45 -14.24
CA ASN A 147 0.85 -7.30 -13.54
C ASN A 147 0.25 -7.89 -12.24
N LEU A 148 -0.48 -7.10 -11.45
CA LEU A 148 -1.18 -7.60 -10.26
C LEU A 148 -2.26 -8.65 -10.61
N CYS A 149 -3.02 -8.47 -11.69
CA CYS A 149 -3.98 -9.47 -12.16
C CYS A 149 -3.28 -10.80 -12.51
N ARG A 150 -2.12 -10.75 -13.17
CA ARG A 150 -1.31 -11.95 -13.46
C ARG A 150 -0.84 -12.66 -12.19
N LEU A 151 -0.44 -11.89 -11.15
CA LEU A 151 -0.06 -12.46 -9.87
C LEU A 151 -1.25 -13.14 -9.17
N LEU A 152 -2.44 -12.59 -9.28
CA LEU A 152 -3.67 -13.17 -8.74
C LEU A 152 -4.03 -14.48 -9.48
N GLU A 153 -3.92 -14.49 -10.81
CA GLU A 153 -4.17 -15.67 -11.64
C GLU A 153 -3.15 -16.80 -11.41
N ALA A 154 -1.89 -16.44 -11.12
CA ALA A 154 -0.82 -17.41 -10.88
C ALA A 154 -1.02 -18.23 -9.60
N ALA A 155 -1.77 -17.71 -8.62
CA ALA A 155 -2.07 -18.39 -7.36
C ALA A 155 -3.53 -18.11 -6.92
N PRO A 156 -4.49 -18.78 -7.58
CA PRO A 156 -5.91 -18.58 -7.28
C PRO A 156 -6.25 -18.92 -5.83
N GLY A 157 -6.95 -18.01 -5.17
CA GLY A 157 -7.37 -18.19 -3.78
C GLY A 157 -6.31 -17.88 -2.72
N GLU A 158 -5.07 -17.59 -3.09
CA GLU A 158 -4.06 -17.15 -2.14
C GLU A 158 -4.17 -15.66 -1.87
N PRO A 159 -4.32 -15.22 -0.61
CA PRO A 159 -4.38 -13.81 -0.27
C PRO A 159 -3.04 -13.10 -0.52
N MET A 160 -3.10 -11.79 -0.82
CA MET A 160 -1.94 -10.99 -1.17
C MET A 160 -2.01 -9.61 -0.52
N LEU A 161 -0.90 -9.19 0.11
CA LEU A 161 -0.67 -7.80 0.50
C LEU A 161 0.03 -7.08 -0.66
N VAL A 162 -0.50 -5.94 -1.08
CA VAL A 162 0.11 -5.07 -2.09
C VAL A 162 0.62 -3.82 -1.41
N TRP A 163 1.90 -3.51 -1.61
CA TRP A 163 2.56 -2.32 -1.11
C TRP A 163 2.90 -1.38 -2.26
N CYS A 164 2.34 -0.18 -2.23
CA CYS A 164 2.52 0.83 -3.29
C CYS A 164 2.88 2.20 -2.71
N GLY A 165 3.30 3.11 -3.57
CA GLY A 165 3.51 4.50 -3.20
C GLY A 165 2.21 5.31 -3.21
N ASN A 166 2.13 6.29 -2.34
CA ASN A 166 1.09 7.33 -2.31
C ASN A 166 -0.34 6.81 -2.60
N SER A 167 -1.02 7.41 -3.58
CA SER A 167 -2.44 7.13 -3.85
C SER A 167 -2.69 6.07 -4.94
N HIS A 168 -1.67 5.33 -5.42
CA HIS A 168 -1.83 4.34 -6.50
C HIS A 168 -2.88 3.25 -6.21
N ALA A 169 -3.08 2.91 -4.92
CA ALA A 169 -4.04 1.88 -4.49
C ALA A 169 -5.51 2.29 -4.60
N THR A 170 -5.82 3.60 -4.66
CA THR A 170 -7.20 4.10 -4.57
C THR A 170 -8.12 3.52 -5.66
N LYS A 171 -9.37 3.27 -5.28
CA LYS A 171 -10.43 2.83 -6.20
C LYS A 171 -11.17 3.99 -6.88
N TRP A 172 -10.84 5.22 -6.50
CA TRP A 172 -11.41 6.43 -7.10
C TRP A 172 -10.54 6.92 -8.25
N LYS A 173 -11.18 7.40 -9.31
CA LYS A 173 -10.54 8.04 -10.47
C LYS A 173 -11.19 9.38 -10.76
N ASP A 174 -10.48 10.24 -11.47
CA ASP A 174 -11.03 11.45 -12.08
C ASP A 174 -10.95 11.41 -13.62
N GLU A 175 -11.11 12.56 -14.25
CA GLU A 175 -11.09 12.67 -15.72
C GLU A 175 -9.66 12.55 -16.29
N GLU A 176 -8.64 12.92 -15.53
CA GLU A 176 -7.26 12.99 -15.97
C GLU A 176 -6.44 11.78 -15.51
N TRP A 177 -6.70 11.26 -14.31
CA TRP A 177 -5.93 10.21 -13.68
C TRP A 177 -6.77 8.99 -13.30
N VAL A 178 -6.31 7.82 -13.78
CA VAL A 178 -6.92 6.52 -13.51
C VAL A 178 -5.90 5.65 -12.76
N PRO A 179 -6.01 5.50 -11.43
CA PRO A 179 -5.02 4.81 -10.62
C PRO A 179 -5.03 3.29 -10.80
N MET A 180 -3.92 2.67 -10.42
CA MET A 180 -3.71 1.23 -10.45
C MET A 180 -4.82 0.46 -9.71
N GLY A 181 -5.22 0.91 -8.53
CA GLY A 181 -6.27 0.25 -7.75
C GLY A 181 -7.62 0.22 -8.46
N TRP A 182 -7.98 1.30 -9.17
CA TRP A 182 -9.18 1.33 -10.00
C TRP A 182 -9.08 0.33 -11.16
N HIS A 183 -7.97 0.35 -11.91
CA HIS A 183 -7.73 -0.58 -13.01
C HIS A 183 -7.75 -2.03 -12.56
N PHE A 184 -7.10 -2.33 -11.43
CA PHE A 184 -7.07 -3.68 -10.87
C PHE A 184 -8.49 -4.21 -10.58
N ARG A 185 -9.34 -3.41 -9.93
CA ARG A 185 -10.72 -3.78 -9.64
C ARG A 185 -11.52 -4.07 -10.91
N GLU A 186 -11.44 -3.19 -11.90
CA GLU A 186 -12.17 -3.35 -13.17
C GLU A 186 -11.71 -4.58 -13.98
N MET A 187 -10.41 -4.88 -13.97
CA MET A 187 -9.84 -5.99 -14.74
C MET A 187 -10.03 -7.35 -14.04
N SER A 188 -9.79 -7.41 -12.74
CA SER A 188 -9.83 -8.66 -11.97
C SER A 188 -11.23 -9.05 -11.51
N GLY A 189 -12.13 -8.08 -11.38
CA GLY A 189 -13.42 -8.24 -10.70
C GLY A 189 -13.31 -8.44 -9.19
N VAL A 190 -12.11 -8.28 -8.61
CA VAL A 190 -11.88 -8.37 -7.17
C VAL A 190 -12.01 -6.97 -6.56
N ASP A 191 -12.88 -6.80 -5.59
CA ASP A 191 -12.94 -5.58 -4.78
C ASP A 191 -11.89 -5.69 -3.67
N GLN A 192 -10.68 -5.17 -3.96
CA GLN A 192 -9.59 -5.13 -3.01
C GLN A 192 -9.93 -4.20 -1.83
N PHE A 193 -9.37 -4.47 -0.66
CA PHE A 193 -9.45 -3.58 0.49
C PHE A 193 -8.28 -2.59 0.49
N VAL A 194 -8.57 -1.29 0.51
CA VAL A 194 -7.55 -0.23 0.42
C VAL A 194 -7.38 0.48 1.75
N ILE A 195 -6.14 0.48 2.24
CA ILE A 195 -5.71 1.18 3.47
C ILE A 195 -4.82 2.36 3.08
N ASP A 196 -5.27 3.58 3.40
CA ASP A 196 -4.53 4.82 3.15
C ASP A 196 -3.79 5.27 4.41
N GLN A 197 -2.46 5.44 4.31
CA GLN A 197 -1.58 5.86 5.40
C GLN A 197 -1.04 7.29 5.23
N ASP A 198 -1.27 7.94 4.10
CA ASP A 198 -0.67 9.23 3.79
C ASP A 198 -1.54 10.42 4.16
N VAL A 199 -2.75 10.19 4.59
CA VAL A 199 -3.79 11.21 4.84
C VAL A 199 -3.33 12.34 5.77
N THR A 200 -2.50 12.02 6.76
CA THR A 200 -1.95 13.00 7.72
C THR A 200 -0.47 13.30 7.49
N VAL A 201 0.20 12.66 6.52
CA VAL A 201 1.63 12.86 6.28
C VAL A 201 1.90 14.26 5.76
N ASN A 202 2.90 14.91 6.34
CA ASN A 202 3.41 16.18 5.88
C ASN A 202 4.45 16.00 4.78
N PHE A 203 4.07 16.31 3.52
CA PHE A 203 4.96 16.20 2.35
C PHE A 203 5.92 17.38 2.18
N GLY A 204 6.10 18.21 3.21
CA GLY A 204 6.93 19.41 3.14
C GLY A 204 6.24 20.61 2.48
N GLU A 205 4.93 20.50 2.26
CA GLU A 205 4.07 21.61 1.84
C GLU A 205 3.77 22.55 3.03
N GLU A 206 3.01 23.61 2.76
CA GLU A 206 2.54 24.48 3.84
C GLU A 206 1.78 23.66 4.91
N PRO A 207 1.95 24.01 6.19
CA PRO A 207 1.23 23.32 7.27
C PRO A 207 -0.25 23.24 6.97
N ARG A 208 -0.83 22.04 7.15
CA ARG A 208 -2.26 21.81 7.00
C ARG A 208 -2.93 21.91 8.38
N PRO A 209 -3.49 23.08 8.76
CA PRO A 209 -4.01 23.31 10.13
C PRO A 209 -5.01 22.26 10.58
N TRP A 210 -5.82 21.74 9.65
CA TRP A 210 -6.78 20.67 9.95
C TRP A 210 -6.11 19.35 10.38
N VAL A 211 -4.87 19.06 9.90
CA VAL A 211 -4.12 17.87 10.32
C VAL A 211 -3.65 18.03 11.77
N GLU A 212 -3.14 19.20 12.13
CA GLU A 212 -2.71 19.48 13.49
C GLU A 212 -3.88 19.41 14.47
N GLU A 213 -5.02 20.02 14.12
CA GLU A 213 -6.24 19.98 14.91
C GLU A 213 -6.77 18.53 15.07
N LEU A 214 -6.74 17.76 13.98
CA LEU A 214 -7.13 16.35 13.98
C LEU A 214 -6.22 15.54 14.92
N LEU A 215 -4.90 15.63 14.76
CA LEU A 215 -3.94 14.88 15.57
C LEU A 215 -4.06 15.27 17.05
N ALA A 216 -4.29 16.56 17.36
CA ALA A 216 -4.54 17.01 18.72
C ALA A 216 -5.84 16.40 19.29
N SER A 217 -6.91 16.33 18.49
CA SER A 217 -8.18 15.73 18.91
C SER A 217 -8.11 14.21 19.10
N LEU A 218 -7.17 13.54 18.44
CA LEU A 218 -6.95 12.09 18.52
C LEU A 218 -5.80 11.69 19.46
N SER A 219 -5.22 12.62 20.21
CA SER A 219 -4.03 12.38 21.02
C SER A 219 -4.15 11.18 21.97
N ASP A 220 -5.27 11.06 22.69
CA ASP A 220 -5.50 9.96 23.62
C ASP A 220 -5.68 8.62 22.89
N ILE A 221 -6.36 8.64 21.74
CA ILE A 221 -6.55 7.46 20.90
C ILE A 221 -5.21 6.99 20.34
N LEU A 222 -4.42 7.90 19.78
CA LEU A 222 -3.09 7.58 19.26
C LEU A 222 -2.17 7.07 20.36
N ALA A 223 -2.19 7.68 21.55
CA ALA A 223 -1.41 7.20 22.69
C ALA A 223 -1.81 5.79 23.11
N ALA A 224 -3.11 5.46 23.14
CA ALA A 224 -3.60 4.13 23.47
C ALA A 224 -3.18 3.07 22.45
N HIS A 225 -2.91 3.46 21.19
CA HIS A 225 -2.48 2.58 20.10
C HIS A 225 -1.00 2.73 19.70
N GLY A 226 -0.15 3.26 20.60
CA GLY A 226 1.29 3.38 20.36
C GLY A 226 1.66 4.40 19.28
N GLY A 227 0.90 5.49 19.17
CA GLY A 227 1.12 6.59 18.23
C GLY A 227 0.50 6.40 16.85
N THR A 228 -0.20 5.27 16.61
CA THR A 228 -0.79 4.96 15.29
C THR A 228 -2.09 4.18 15.47
N ALA A 229 -3.17 4.65 14.88
CA ALA A 229 -4.49 4.02 14.94
C ALA A 229 -5.14 3.91 13.56
N GLY A 230 -5.90 2.84 13.35
CA GLY A 230 -6.69 2.59 12.16
C GLY A 230 -8.17 2.87 12.38
N ILE A 231 -8.88 3.18 11.29
CA ILE A 231 -10.34 3.36 11.28
C ILE A 231 -10.91 3.01 9.91
N LEU A 232 -12.09 2.41 9.87
CA LEU A 232 -12.83 2.27 8.61
C LEU A 232 -13.29 3.66 8.14
N ARG A 233 -13.17 3.93 6.84
CA ARG A 233 -13.46 5.25 6.27
C ARG A 233 -14.90 5.73 6.56
N ASP A 234 -15.86 4.83 6.52
CA ASP A 234 -17.28 5.15 6.78
C ASP A 234 -17.56 5.47 8.25
N GLN A 235 -16.68 5.10 9.17
CA GLN A 235 -16.71 5.43 10.59
C GLN A 235 -15.80 6.63 10.94
N ALA A 236 -14.98 7.08 10.00
CA ALA A 236 -14.02 8.14 10.23
C ALA A 236 -14.71 9.52 10.35
N PRO A 237 -14.23 10.40 11.24
CA PRO A 237 -14.74 11.77 11.33
C PRO A 237 -14.34 12.59 10.10
N PRO A 238 -15.08 13.68 9.77
CA PRO A 238 -14.60 14.66 8.81
C PRO A 238 -13.27 15.30 9.27
N PRO A 239 -12.34 15.60 8.33
CA PRO A 239 -12.44 15.41 6.88
C PRO A 239 -12.01 14.02 6.39
N LEU A 240 -11.63 13.09 7.28
CA LEU A 240 -11.09 11.78 6.93
C LEU A 240 -12.05 10.93 6.09
N ASN A 241 -13.34 10.96 6.40
CA ASN A 241 -14.37 10.22 5.66
C ASN A 241 -14.54 10.67 4.20
N GLY A 242 -13.97 11.83 3.82
CA GLY A 242 -13.94 12.34 2.45
C GLY A 242 -12.91 11.67 1.54
N ARG A 243 -12.07 10.76 2.06
CA ARG A 243 -11.07 10.00 1.29
C ARG A 243 -11.72 8.90 0.46
N VAL A 244 -12.41 9.31 -0.60
CA VAL A 244 -13.12 8.42 -1.53
C VAL A 244 -12.15 7.45 -2.19
N GLY A 245 -12.58 6.20 -2.38
CA GLY A 245 -11.75 5.16 -3.01
C GLY A 245 -10.86 4.36 -2.07
N ASN A 246 -10.81 4.73 -0.79
CA ASN A 246 -10.14 3.96 0.27
C ASN A 246 -11.19 3.34 1.20
N ASP A 247 -10.93 2.19 1.77
CA ASP A 247 -11.84 1.49 2.69
C ASP A 247 -11.51 1.79 4.14
N ALA A 248 -10.25 2.04 4.43
CA ALA A 248 -9.76 2.38 5.74
C ALA A 248 -8.62 3.39 5.70
N LEU A 249 -8.36 4.01 6.83
CA LEU A 249 -7.33 5.01 7.03
C LEU A 249 -6.47 4.63 8.23
N ILE A 250 -5.18 4.94 8.15
CA ILE A 250 -4.28 4.90 9.28
C ILE A 250 -3.76 6.30 9.55
N VAL A 251 -3.91 6.73 10.78
CA VAL A 251 -3.44 8.03 11.29
C VAL A 251 -2.29 7.80 12.24
N SER A 252 -1.21 8.54 12.08
CA SER A 252 -0.02 8.47 12.93
C SER A 252 0.32 9.84 13.50
N SER A 253 0.81 9.88 14.74
CA SER A 253 1.31 11.08 15.38
C SER A 253 2.67 11.55 14.82
N ASP A 254 3.48 10.61 14.29
CA ASP A 254 4.75 10.87 13.61
C ASP A 254 4.50 10.76 12.10
N ASN A 255 4.44 11.91 11.44
CA ASN A 255 3.99 12.02 10.06
C ASN A 255 4.92 12.87 9.18
N GLU A 256 6.16 13.12 9.63
CA GLU A 256 7.13 13.93 8.91
C GLU A 256 7.88 13.11 7.85
N MET A 257 8.21 13.80 6.74
CA MET A 257 9.06 13.26 5.69
C MET A 257 10.53 13.36 6.10
N THR A 258 11.27 12.29 5.83
CA THR A 258 12.71 12.20 6.05
C THR A 258 13.44 12.05 4.71
N ALA A 259 14.54 12.78 4.53
CA ALA A 259 15.36 12.73 3.33
C ALA A 259 16.12 11.39 3.19
#